data_f917be8819e48633eb55d1f215a2ee8c
#
_entry.id   f917be8819e48633eb55d1f215a2ee8c
#
_cell.length_a   1.000
_cell.length_b   1.000
_cell.length_c   1.000
_cell.angle_alpha   90.00
_cell.angle_beta   90.00
_cell.angle_gamma   90.00
#
_symmetry.space_group_name_H-M   'P 1'
#
loop_
_entity.id
_entity.type
_entity.pdbx_description
1 polymer ?
#
loop_
_entity_poly.entity_id
_entity_poly.type
_entity_poly.pdbx_seq_one_letter_code
_entity_poly.pdbx_strand_id
1 'polypeptide(L)'
;DDSLSASHPNIFFRTDFLKEHIGEFHWLPAEVFALKYGQGTDPSSLRVICMIFPQTEETKNMQNHAKVFPCDNWVVSRGEWEPMMDEFSGKLEGKLDEMGIRSVSLDLRKEFGLEHSENLGIASKWSHRHTAYAAGLGTFGLNDGFISERGIAIRISSIIVEADMDVTPRGDRGPYDWCLYFQNGRCGA
;
A
#
# COMPACT_ATOMS: atom_id res chain seq x y z
N ASP A 1 -18.00 0.54 17.65
CA ASP A 1 -18.24 1.77 16.89
C ASP A 1 -18.52 1.38 15.44
N ASP A 2 -19.82 1.27 15.09
CA ASP A 2 -20.31 0.73 13.80
C ASP A 2 -20.04 1.63 12.57
N SER A 3 -19.29 2.71 12.76
CA SER A 3 -18.95 3.64 11.68
C SER A 3 -17.91 3.11 10.66
N LEU A 4 -17.29 1.98 10.97
CA LEU A 4 -16.32 1.28 10.11
C LEU A 4 -16.96 0.11 9.34
N SER A 5 -18.28 0.06 9.21
CA SER A 5 -18.94 -1.01 8.49
C SER A 5 -18.57 -1.00 7.00
N ALA A 6 -18.44 -2.19 6.45
CA ALA A 6 -17.98 -2.52 5.09
C ALA A 6 -18.77 -1.89 3.93
N SER A 7 -19.82 -1.12 4.23
CA SER A 7 -20.71 -0.51 3.23
C SER A 7 -20.15 0.73 2.52
N HIS A 8 -18.94 1.20 2.90
CA HIS A 8 -18.33 2.38 2.28
C HIS A 8 -16.97 2.03 1.69
N PRO A 9 -16.87 1.70 0.39
CA PRO A 9 -15.62 1.35 -0.27
C PRO A 9 -14.55 2.46 -0.22
N ASN A 10 -14.92 3.69 0.14
CA ASN A 10 -14.04 4.86 0.17
C ASN A 10 -13.59 5.31 1.57
N ILE A 11 -13.82 4.50 2.62
CA ILE A 11 -13.53 4.92 4.01
C ILE A 11 -12.06 5.29 4.23
N PHE A 12 -11.12 4.61 3.54
CA PHE A 12 -9.69 4.88 3.64
C PHE A 12 -9.22 6.11 2.86
N PHE A 13 -10.11 6.74 2.11
CA PHE A 13 -9.84 7.99 1.40
C PHE A 13 -10.70 9.16 1.92
N ARG A 14 -11.35 8.97 3.07
CA ARG A 14 -11.96 10.11 3.77
C ARG A 14 -10.86 11.00 4.30
N THR A 15 -10.79 12.17 3.73
CA THR A 15 -9.81 13.23 4.03
C THR A 15 -9.70 13.52 5.51
N ASP A 16 -10.84 13.65 6.16
CA ASP A 16 -10.98 13.96 7.57
C ASP A 16 -10.36 12.87 8.46
N PHE A 17 -10.69 11.59 8.23
CA PHE A 17 -10.21 10.50 9.08
C PHE A 17 -8.69 10.30 9.01
N LEU A 18 -8.10 10.22 7.80
CA LEU A 18 -6.67 9.96 7.65
C LEU A 18 -5.83 11.14 8.17
N LYS A 19 -6.23 12.37 7.87
CA LYS A 19 -5.51 13.54 8.34
C LYS A 19 -5.64 13.73 9.85
N GLU A 20 -6.81 13.49 10.42
CA GLU A 20 -7.04 13.55 11.87
C GLU A 20 -6.20 12.52 12.64
N HIS A 21 -6.09 11.28 12.14
CA HIS A 21 -5.45 10.19 12.87
C HIS A 21 -3.96 10.05 12.60
N ILE A 22 -3.51 10.36 11.39
CA ILE A 22 -2.10 10.25 10.99
C ILE A 22 -1.40 11.62 11.08
N GLY A 23 -2.03 12.67 10.55
CA GLY A 23 -1.53 14.03 10.49
C GLY A 23 -1.85 14.69 9.15
N GLU A 24 -1.88 16.01 9.12
CA GLU A 24 -2.18 16.82 7.93
C GLU A 24 -1.24 16.53 6.74
N PHE A 25 -0.04 16.04 7.02
CA PHE A 25 0.95 15.67 6.02
C PHE A 25 0.60 14.40 5.22
N HIS A 26 -0.38 13.60 5.68
CA HIS A 26 -0.79 12.38 4.99
C HIS A 26 -1.53 12.72 3.70
N TRP A 27 -1.01 12.21 2.59
CA TRP A 27 -1.52 12.53 1.27
C TRP A 27 -2.77 11.75 0.88
N LEU A 28 -3.60 12.42 0.13
CA LEU A 28 -4.73 11.86 -0.57
C LEU A 28 -4.39 11.65 -2.05
N PRO A 29 -5.12 10.82 -2.79
CA PRO A 29 -4.85 10.57 -4.20
C PRO A 29 -4.74 11.85 -5.04
N ALA A 30 -5.62 12.82 -4.82
CA ALA A 30 -5.59 14.09 -5.54
C ALA A 30 -4.36 14.95 -5.21
N GLU A 31 -3.89 14.93 -3.96
CA GLU A 31 -2.69 15.65 -3.55
C GLU A 31 -1.43 15.05 -4.20
N VAL A 32 -1.34 13.71 -4.21
CA VAL A 32 -0.24 13.02 -4.93
C VAL A 32 -0.30 13.30 -6.42
N PHE A 33 -1.49 13.25 -7.02
CA PHE A 33 -1.65 13.52 -8.44
C PHE A 33 -1.23 14.96 -8.80
N ALA A 34 -1.51 15.91 -7.89
CA ALA A 34 -1.11 17.30 -8.04
C ALA A 34 0.41 17.54 -8.01
N LEU A 35 1.21 16.64 -7.44
CA LEU A 35 2.68 16.74 -7.47
C LEU A 35 3.24 16.72 -8.90
N LYS A 36 2.55 16.03 -9.83
CA LYS A 36 2.98 15.93 -11.24
C LYS A 36 2.18 16.83 -12.17
N TYR A 37 0.88 16.95 -11.96
CA TYR A 37 -0.05 17.59 -12.91
C TYR A 37 -0.63 18.92 -12.42
N GLY A 38 -0.28 19.36 -11.21
CA GLY A 38 -0.87 20.56 -10.60
C GLY A 38 -2.28 20.34 -10.06
N GLN A 39 -2.83 21.38 -9.47
CA GLN A 39 -4.18 21.37 -8.89
C GLN A 39 -5.26 21.38 -9.97
N GLY A 40 -6.48 20.90 -9.62
CA GLY A 40 -7.68 21.04 -10.45
C GLY A 40 -8.18 19.75 -11.09
N THR A 41 -7.51 18.61 -10.88
CA THR A 41 -8.05 17.30 -11.30
C THR A 41 -9.20 16.90 -10.38
N ASP A 42 -10.32 16.47 -10.96
CA ASP A 42 -11.46 15.96 -10.19
C ASP A 42 -11.04 14.65 -9.47
N PRO A 43 -11.11 14.59 -8.13
CA PRO A 43 -10.79 13.38 -7.39
C PRO A 43 -11.63 12.16 -7.80
N SER A 44 -12.85 12.37 -8.30
CA SER A 44 -13.74 11.28 -8.75
C SER A 44 -13.24 10.57 -10.00
N SER A 45 -12.41 11.24 -10.83
CA SER A 45 -11.77 10.65 -12.02
C SER A 45 -10.53 9.82 -11.69
N LEU A 46 -10.04 9.89 -10.44
CA LEU A 46 -8.83 9.19 -10.04
C LEU A 46 -9.12 7.76 -9.58
N ARG A 47 -8.22 6.87 -9.92
CA ARG A 47 -8.17 5.48 -9.41
C ARG A 47 -6.80 5.19 -8.85
N VAL A 48 -6.73 4.30 -7.86
CA VAL A 48 -5.48 3.83 -7.29
C VAL A 48 -5.31 2.36 -7.65
N ILE A 49 -4.30 2.05 -8.42
CA ILE A 49 -3.91 0.67 -8.73
C ILE A 49 -2.87 0.26 -7.69
N CYS A 50 -3.21 -0.74 -6.89
CA CYS A 50 -2.31 -1.28 -5.88
C CYS A 50 -1.73 -2.61 -6.35
N MET A 51 -0.43 -2.80 -6.13
CA MET A 51 0.32 -3.94 -6.61
C MET A 51 1.02 -4.65 -5.45
N ILE A 52 1.01 -5.99 -5.48
CA ILE A 52 1.71 -6.84 -4.52
C ILE A 52 2.83 -7.58 -5.22
N PHE A 53 4.00 -7.54 -4.62
CA PHE A 53 5.22 -8.21 -5.09
C PHE A 53 5.63 -9.27 -4.04
N PRO A 54 5.22 -10.53 -4.20
CA PRO A 54 5.58 -11.59 -3.27
C PRO A 54 7.05 -11.97 -3.40
N GLN A 55 7.67 -12.34 -2.28
CA GLN A 55 8.97 -13.00 -2.30
C GLN A 55 8.87 -14.37 -2.97
N THR A 56 9.96 -14.82 -3.59
CA THR A 56 10.02 -16.15 -4.20
C THR A 56 9.88 -17.24 -3.15
N GLU A 57 9.39 -18.42 -3.53
CA GLU A 57 9.30 -19.56 -2.63
C GLU A 57 10.68 -19.98 -2.11
N GLU A 58 11.72 -19.84 -2.93
CA GLU A 58 13.10 -20.08 -2.52
C GLU A 58 13.51 -19.14 -1.38
N THR A 59 13.30 -17.82 -1.55
CA THR A 59 13.62 -16.83 -0.51
C THR A 59 12.84 -17.09 0.78
N LYS A 60 11.55 -17.43 0.68
CA LYS A 60 10.72 -17.77 1.85
C LYS A 60 11.26 -19.00 2.57
N ASN A 61 11.62 -20.04 1.84
CA ASN A 61 12.17 -21.27 2.40
C ASN A 61 13.52 -21.03 3.07
N MET A 62 14.42 -20.29 2.44
CA MET A 62 15.71 -19.91 3.04
C MET A 62 15.51 -19.10 4.32
N GLN A 63 14.62 -18.10 4.29
CA GLN A 63 14.32 -17.26 5.45
C GLN A 63 13.72 -18.07 6.61
N ASN A 64 12.90 -19.07 6.33
CA ASN A 64 12.30 -19.94 7.34
C ASN A 64 13.34 -20.76 8.13
N HIS A 65 14.47 -21.07 7.51
CA HIS A 65 15.60 -21.79 8.13
C HIS A 65 16.60 -20.86 8.81
N ALA A 66 16.55 -19.56 8.54
CA ALA A 66 17.41 -18.56 9.15
C ALA A 66 17.07 -18.39 10.64
N LYS A 67 18.08 -18.47 11.54
CA LYS A 67 17.85 -18.45 13.00
C LYS A 67 18.35 -17.19 13.67
N VAL A 68 19.42 -16.58 13.19
CA VAL A 68 20.07 -15.43 13.83
C VAL A 68 20.01 -14.21 12.92
N PHE A 69 20.36 -14.37 11.66
CA PHE A 69 20.35 -13.30 10.66
C PHE A 69 19.42 -13.66 9.51
N PRO A 70 18.86 -12.67 8.81
CA PRO A 70 18.12 -12.93 7.56
C PRO A 70 18.99 -13.66 6.54
N CYS A 71 18.39 -14.49 5.69
CA CYS A 71 19.11 -15.13 4.61
C CYS A 71 19.54 -14.10 3.53
N ASP A 72 20.59 -14.42 2.78
CA ASP A 72 21.19 -13.53 1.78
C ASP A 72 20.15 -13.05 0.74
N ASN A 73 19.31 -13.95 0.24
CA ASN A 73 18.26 -13.59 -0.71
C ASN A 73 17.27 -12.55 -0.14
N TRP A 74 16.96 -12.64 1.16
CA TRP A 74 16.10 -11.67 1.83
C TRP A 74 16.78 -10.30 1.92
N VAL A 75 18.06 -10.28 2.27
CA VAL A 75 18.85 -9.03 2.36
C VAL A 75 18.98 -8.38 0.98
N VAL A 76 19.33 -9.16 -0.05
CA VAL A 76 19.42 -8.67 -1.43
C VAL A 76 18.07 -8.10 -1.89
N SER A 77 16.98 -8.85 -1.70
CA SER A 77 15.64 -8.36 -2.09
C SER A 77 15.23 -7.09 -1.35
N ARG A 78 15.78 -6.87 -0.15
CA ARG A 78 15.54 -5.63 0.61
C ARG A 78 16.33 -4.46 0.02
N GLY A 79 17.60 -4.70 -0.34
CA GLY A 79 18.47 -3.65 -0.90
C GLY A 79 18.10 -3.24 -2.31
N GLU A 80 17.69 -4.19 -3.15
CA GLU A 80 17.33 -3.95 -4.56
C GLU A 80 15.90 -3.43 -4.77
N TRP A 81 15.11 -3.32 -3.71
CA TRP A 81 13.71 -2.90 -3.83
C TRP A 81 13.54 -1.51 -4.44
N GLU A 82 14.24 -0.52 -3.92
CA GLU A 82 14.10 0.86 -4.38
C GLU A 82 14.57 1.02 -5.83
N PRO A 83 15.77 0.58 -6.23
CA PRO A 83 16.19 0.64 -7.63
C PRO A 83 15.25 -0.09 -8.59
N MET A 84 14.76 -1.27 -8.19
CA MET A 84 13.81 -2.04 -8.99
C MET A 84 12.48 -1.30 -9.16
N MET A 85 11.98 -0.66 -8.10
CA MET A 85 10.72 0.08 -8.16
C MET A 85 10.84 1.37 -8.95
N ASP A 86 11.97 2.06 -8.89
CA ASP A 86 12.24 3.22 -9.75
C ASP A 86 12.16 2.84 -11.23
N GLU A 87 12.82 1.76 -11.62
CA GLU A 87 12.78 1.27 -13.00
C GLU A 87 11.39 0.79 -13.41
N PHE A 88 10.74 -0.01 -12.58
CA PHE A 88 9.40 -0.54 -12.81
C PHE A 88 8.37 0.58 -12.95
N SER A 89 8.34 1.50 -12.00
CA SER A 89 7.41 2.62 -11.96
C SER A 89 7.62 3.58 -13.12
N GLY A 90 8.88 3.82 -13.50
CA GLY A 90 9.20 4.63 -14.68
C GLY A 90 8.69 4.01 -15.98
N LYS A 91 8.88 2.70 -16.16
CA LYS A 91 8.34 1.97 -17.31
C LYS A 91 6.81 1.96 -17.32
N LEU A 92 6.18 1.78 -16.15
CA LEU A 92 4.73 1.76 -16.02
C LEU A 92 4.12 3.13 -16.33
N GLU A 93 4.65 4.23 -15.76
CA GLU A 93 4.20 5.58 -16.10
C GLU A 93 4.36 5.85 -17.59
N GLY A 94 5.51 5.49 -18.18
CA GLY A 94 5.75 5.68 -19.61
C GLY A 94 4.75 4.93 -20.49
N LYS A 95 4.39 3.69 -20.13
CA LYS A 95 3.38 2.94 -20.86
C LYS A 95 1.98 3.52 -20.74
N LEU A 96 1.61 4.01 -19.56
CA LEU A 96 0.33 4.69 -19.36
C LEU A 96 0.27 6.01 -20.15
N ASP A 97 1.35 6.78 -20.17
CA ASP A 97 1.45 8.00 -20.98
C ASP A 97 1.30 7.70 -22.50
N GLU A 98 1.93 6.62 -23.01
CA GLU A 98 1.75 6.17 -24.41
C GLU A 98 0.28 5.82 -24.74
N MET A 99 -0.49 5.38 -23.73
CA MET A 99 -1.91 5.10 -23.85
C MET A 99 -2.80 6.34 -23.64
N GLY A 100 -2.22 7.49 -23.35
CA GLY A 100 -2.94 8.73 -23.05
C GLY A 100 -3.52 8.79 -21.65
N ILE A 101 -3.06 7.92 -20.73
CA ILE A 101 -3.52 7.85 -19.34
C ILE A 101 -2.54 8.61 -18.45
N ARG A 102 -3.00 9.71 -17.84
CA ARG A 102 -2.20 10.44 -16.85
C ARG A 102 -2.02 9.60 -15.59
N SER A 103 -0.79 9.48 -15.09
CA SER A 103 -0.48 8.65 -13.94
C SER A 103 0.65 9.20 -13.08
N VAL A 104 0.62 8.87 -11.78
CA VAL A 104 1.65 9.25 -10.81
C VAL A 104 2.00 8.05 -9.94
N SER A 105 3.25 7.60 -10.01
CA SER A 105 3.82 6.63 -9.06
C SER A 105 4.49 7.38 -7.90
N LEU A 106 4.22 6.93 -6.68
CA LEU A 106 4.84 7.49 -5.47
C LEU A 106 6.34 7.16 -5.39
N ASP A 107 6.74 5.98 -5.87
CA ASP A 107 8.14 5.55 -5.85
C ASP A 107 9.07 6.52 -6.61
N LEU A 108 8.53 7.25 -7.61
CA LEU A 108 9.26 8.26 -8.38
C LEU A 108 9.21 9.67 -7.78
N ARG A 109 8.53 9.87 -6.66
CA ARG A 109 8.35 11.21 -6.06
C ARG A 109 9.36 11.43 -4.95
N LYS A 110 10.22 12.43 -5.11
CA LYS A 110 11.22 12.82 -4.11
C LYS A 110 10.60 13.32 -2.81
N GLU A 111 9.38 13.83 -2.91
CA GLU A 111 8.59 14.32 -1.77
C GLU A 111 8.02 13.19 -0.92
N PHE A 112 8.00 11.95 -1.46
CA PHE A 112 7.55 10.78 -0.70
C PHE A 112 8.56 10.45 0.41
N GLY A 113 8.06 10.26 1.63
CA GLY A 113 8.93 10.03 2.78
C GLY A 113 8.15 9.91 4.09
N LEU A 114 8.90 10.05 5.17
CA LEU A 114 8.39 9.97 6.53
C LEU A 114 8.29 11.37 7.14
N GLU A 115 7.28 11.57 7.97
CA GLU A 115 7.06 12.79 8.75
C GLU A 115 6.78 12.46 10.22
N HIS A 116 6.89 13.45 11.09
CA HIS A 116 6.50 13.30 12.48
C HIS A 116 4.97 13.43 12.62
N SER A 117 4.38 12.41 13.21
CA SER A 117 2.95 12.38 13.59
C SER A 117 2.85 12.54 15.10
N GLU A 118 2.01 13.44 15.57
CA GLU A 118 1.75 13.61 17.00
C GLU A 118 1.12 12.36 17.62
N ASN A 119 0.30 11.65 16.85
CA ASN A 119 -0.41 10.47 17.30
C ASN A 119 0.38 9.17 17.17
N LEU A 120 1.26 9.06 16.15
CA LEU A 120 1.90 7.80 15.77
C LEU A 120 3.44 7.84 15.87
N GLY A 121 4.03 8.98 16.21
CA GLY A 121 5.47 9.20 16.18
C GLY A 121 5.96 9.44 14.75
N ILE A 122 6.47 8.40 14.06
CA ILE A 122 6.90 8.52 12.66
C ILE A 122 5.89 7.80 11.76
N ALA A 123 5.38 8.52 10.77
CA ALA A 123 4.44 7.97 9.80
C ALA A 123 4.82 8.41 8.37
N SER A 124 4.43 7.61 7.37
CA SER A 124 4.68 7.95 5.98
C SER A 124 3.58 8.85 5.42
N LYS A 125 3.95 9.69 4.46
CA LYS A 125 3.01 10.57 3.76
C LYS A 125 1.94 9.79 2.97
N TRP A 126 2.20 8.52 2.71
CA TRP A 126 1.25 7.61 2.03
C TRP A 126 1.40 6.20 2.59
N SER A 127 0.29 5.49 2.79
CA SER A 127 0.32 4.13 3.29
C SER A 127 -0.09 3.11 2.22
N HIS A 128 0.89 2.47 1.60
CA HIS A 128 0.65 1.37 0.66
C HIS A 128 -0.14 0.21 1.27
N ARG A 129 0.04 -0.08 2.58
CA ARG A 129 -0.68 -1.15 3.28
C ARG A 129 -2.18 -0.85 3.39
N HIS A 130 -2.54 0.38 3.76
CA HIS A 130 -3.94 0.80 3.83
C HIS A 130 -4.57 0.86 2.44
N THR A 131 -3.80 1.28 1.43
CA THR A 131 -4.24 1.25 0.02
C THR A 131 -4.51 -0.18 -0.44
N ALA A 132 -3.62 -1.13 -0.12
CA ALA A 132 -3.81 -2.55 -0.45
C ALA A 132 -5.04 -3.14 0.26
N TYR A 133 -5.30 -2.75 1.52
CA TYR A 133 -6.50 -3.14 2.24
C TYR A 133 -7.77 -2.58 1.57
N ALA A 134 -7.77 -1.30 1.22
CA ALA A 134 -8.88 -0.68 0.51
C ALA A 134 -9.15 -1.33 -0.85
N ALA A 135 -8.10 -1.76 -1.55
CA ALA A 135 -8.18 -2.50 -2.82
C ALA A 135 -8.57 -3.99 -2.64
N GLY A 136 -8.81 -4.47 -1.43
CA GLY A 136 -9.23 -5.85 -1.17
C GLY A 136 -8.14 -6.91 -1.29
N LEU A 137 -6.87 -6.52 -1.32
CA LEU A 137 -5.73 -7.40 -1.56
C LEU A 137 -5.28 -8.18 -0.32
N GLY A 138 -5.84 -7.89 0.86
CA GLY A 138 -5.50 -8.56 2.08
C GLY A 138 -5.98 -7.84 3.34
N THR A 139 -5.48 -8.24 4.49
CA THR A 139 -5.81 -7.68 5.80
C THR A 139 -4.55 -7.47 6.65
N PHE A 140 -4.68 -6.87 7.82
CA PHE A 140 -3.55 -6.65 8.73
C PHE A 140 -3.35 -7.82 9.69
N GLY A 141 -2.12 -8.03 10.11
CA GLY A 141 -1.77 -8.93 11.20
C GLY A 141 -1.67 -8.19 12.54
N LEU A 142 -1.51 -8.96 13.64
CA LEU A 142 -1.31 -8.45 15.00
C LEU A 142 -0.14 -7.45 15.11
N ASN A 143 0.86 -7.57 14.26
CA ASN A 143 2.05 -6.71 14.19
C ASN A 143 1.95 -5.62 13.13
N ASP A 144 0.73 -5.28 12.69
CA ASP A 144 0.44 -4.36 11.58
C ASP A 144 1.09 -4.73 10.22
N GLY A 145 1.66 -5.93 10.11
CA GLY A 145 2.11 -6.48 8.85
C GLY A 145 0.93 -6.82 7.95
N PHE A 146 1.02 -6.50 6.67
CA PHE A 146 -0.05 -6.79 5.72
C PHE A 146 0.00 -8.24 5.26
N ILE A 147 -1.12 -8.93 5.36
CA ILE A 147 -1.29 -10.34 4.97
C ILE A 147 -2.10 -10.38 3.68
N SER A 148 -1.47 -10.81 2.60
CA SER A 148 -2.10 -11.05 1.30
C SER A 148 -2.41 -12.54 1.09
N GLU A 149 -3.07 -12.90 -0.02
CA GLU A 149 -3.22 -14.31 -0.44
C GLU A 149 -1.88 -15.02 -0.63
N ARG A 150 -0.78 -14.26 -0.84
CA ARG A 150 0.59 -14.79 -0.94
C ARG A 150 1.35 -14.78 0.40
N GLY A 151 0.65 -14.48 1.50
CA GLY A 151 1.21 -14.37 2.85
C GLY A 151 1.75 -12.97 3.15
N ILE A 152 2.56 -12.87 4.20
CA ILE A 152 3.14 -11.61 4.70
C ILE A 152 4.49 -11.25 4.05
N ALA A 153 5.16 -12.23 3.41
CA ALA A 153 6.46 -12.02 2.75
C ALA A 153 6.27 -11.35 1.38
N ILE A 154 5.88 -10.08 1.40
CA ILE A 154 5.52 -9.27 0.23
C ILE A 154 6.11 -7.87 0.32
N ARG A 155 6.10 -7.18 -0.81
CA ARG A 155 6.21 -5.74 -0.95
C ARG A 155 4.95 -5.19 -1.60
N ILE A 156 4.67 -3.94 -1.36
CA ILE A 156 3.46 -3.27 -1.86
C ILE A 156 3.88 -1.95 -2.48
N SER A 157 3.33 -1.66 -3.65
CA SER A 157 3.40 -0.35 -4.28
C SER A 157 2.04 0.06 -4.83
N SER A 158 1.88 1.31 -5.18
CA SER A 158 0.66 1.82 -5.78
C SER A 158 0.95 2.97 -6.75
N ILE A 159 0.13 3.06 -7.78
CA ILE A 159 0.13 4.15 -8.76
C ILE A 159 -1.26 4.76 -8.83
N ILE A 160 -1.32 6.09 -8.94
CA ILE A 160 -2.57 6.81 -9.12
C ILE A 160 -2.73 7.12 -10.60
N VAL A 161 -3.89 6.82 -11.14
CA VAL A 161 -4.21 7.03 -12.55
C VAL A 161 -5.48 7.86 -12.69
N GLU A 162 -5.57 8.67 -13.72
CA GLU A 162 -6.80 9.31 -14.15
C GLU A 162 -7.39 8.49 -15.28
N ALA A 163 -8.33 7.62 -14.94
CA ALA A 163 -8.97 6.69 -15.88
C ALA A 163 -10.35 6.28 -15.39
N ASP A 164 -11.23 6.01 -16.34
CA ASP A 164 -12.50 5.35 -16.04
C ASP A 164 -12.28 3.84 -15.97
N MET A 165 -12.19 3.32 -14.75
CA MET A 165 -11.95 1.91 -14.46
C MET A 165 -12.90 1.42 -13.38
N ASP A 166 -13.35 0.18 -13.52
CA ASP A 166 -14.12 -0.50 -12.48
C ASP A 166 -13.28 -0.67 -11.21
N VAL A 167 -13.93 -0.43 -10.07
CA VAL A 167 -13.30 -0.63 -8.76
C VAL A 167 -13.38 -2.10 -8.38
N THR A 168 -12.26 -2.72 -8.02
CA THR A 168 -12.23 -4.08 -7.51
C THR A 168 -13.02 -4.19 -6.21
N PRO A 169 -14.02 -5.10 -6.11
CA PRO A 169 -14.78 -5.27 -4.89
C PRO A 169 -13.90 -5.80 -3.75
N ARG A 170 -13.90 -5.11 -2.62
CA ARG A 170 -13.16 -5.56 -1.43
C ARG A 170 -13.85 -6.71 -0.70
N GLY A 171 -15.16 -6.82 -0.83
CA GLY A 171 -15.99 -7.69 0.01
C GLY A 171 -16.11 -7.18 1.46
N ASP A 172 -16.83 -7.94 2.30
CA ASP A 172 -17.13 -7.57 3.69
C ASP A 172 -16.05 -8.07 4.67
N ARG A 173 -14.77 -7.84 4.34
CA ARG A 173 -13.65 -8.30 5.18
C ARG A 173 -13.28 -7.26 6.21
N GLY A 174 -13.22 -7.70 7.46
CA GLY A 174 -12.66 -6.92 8.55
C GLY A 174 -11.14 -6.72 8.41
N PRO A 175 -10.57 -5.75 9.15
CA PRO A 175 -9.16 -5.40 9.01
C PRO A 175 -8.19 -6.50 9.44
N TYR A 176 -8.62 -7.51 10.20
CA TYR A 176 -7.79 -8.57 10.76
C TYR A 176 -8.25 -9.99 10.40
N ASP A 177 -9.15 -10.14 9.43
CA ASP A 177 -9.80 -11.42 9.13
C ASP A 177 -8.84 -12.54 8.72
N TRP A 178 -7.69 -12.20 8.13
CA TRP A 178 -6.69 -13.19 7.75
C TRP A 178 -5.61 -13.44 8.81
N CYS A 179 -5.66 -12.70 9.91
CA CYS A 179 -4.71 -12.89 10.99
C CYS A 179 -5.06 -14.12 11.84
N LEU A 180 -4.19 -15.11 11.85
CA LEU A 180 -4.38 -16.36 12.62
C LEU A 180 -4.46 -16.13 14.13
N TYR A 181 -3.86 -15.06 14.63
CA TYR A 181 -4.00 -14.70 16.04
C TYR A 181 -5.44 -14.33 16.39
N PHE A 182 -6.06 -13.45 15.60
CA PHE A 182 -7.44 -13.02 15.83
C PHE A 182 -8.47 -14.11 15.48
N GLN A 183 -8.14 -15.01 14.54
CA GLN A 183 -9.01 -16.14 14.20
C GLN A 183 -9.01 -17.25 15.28
N ASN A 184 -7.85 -17.63 15.79
CA ASN A 184 -7.73 -18.87 16.61
C ASN A 184 -6.55 -18.87 17.59
N GLY A 185 -5.87 -17.75 17.82
CA GLY A 185 -4.78 -17.60 18.78
C GLY A 185 -3.46 -18.30 18.40
N ARG A 186 -3.28 -18.76 17.17
CA ARG A 186 -2.10 -19.56 16.77
C ARG A 186 -0.77 -18.81 16.77
N CYS A 187 -0.79 -17.48 16.70
CA CYS A 187 0.43 -16.67 16.77
C CYS A 187 0.48 -16.03 18.16
N GLY A 188 1.52 -16.31 18.94
CA GLY A 188 1.71 -15.71 20.27
C GLY A 188 1.56 -16.69 21.43
N ALA A 189 1.51 -17.98 21.12
CA ALA A 189 1.65 -19.04 22.13
C ALA A 189 3.13 -19.39 22.32
#